data_88e4f218cdad0fac8a7485771ecf0616
#
_entry.id   88e4f218cdad0fac8a7485771ecf0616
#
_cell.length_a   1.000
_cell.length_b   1.000
_cell.length_c   1.000
_cell.angle_alpha   90.00
_cell.angle_beta   90.00
_cell.angle_gamma   90.00
#
_symmetry.space_group_name_H-M   'P 1'
#
loop_
_entity.id
_entity.type
_entity.pdbx_description
1 polymer ?
#
loop_
_entity_poly.entity_id
_entity_poly.type
_entity_poly.pdbx_seq_one_letter_code
_entity_poly.pdbx_strand_id
1 'polypeptide(L)'
;MKIASSAIAVALLTATTLALPAVAATSLFATEPTATAACGADEVVWVDLDRGRFYHKTQANFAKGGNGGFACLKAAHAQYREGHE
;
A
#
# COMPACT_ATOMS: atom_id res chain seq x y z
N MET A 1 26.89 -44.73 -25.02
CA MET A 1 26.64 -44.18 -25.03
C MET A 1 25.95 -43.43 -24.77
N LYS A 2 25.62 -43.08 -24.58
CA LYS A 2 25.22 -42.34 -24.42
C LYS A 2 24.61 -41.53 -23.99
N ILE A 3 24.29 -41.18 -23.74
CA ILE A 3 23.82 -40.43 -23.45
C ILE A 3 23.32 -39.65 -23.02
N ALA A 4 23.08 -39.30 -22.81
CA ALA A 4 22.72 -38.55 -22.49
C ALA A 4 22.20 -37.78 -22.07
N SER A 5 21.98 -37.48 -21.88
CA SER A 5 21.54 -36.70 -21.56
C SER A 5 21.01 -35.94 -21.22
N SER A 6 20.81 -35.63 -21.01
CA SER A 6 20.39 -34.87 -20.76
C SER A 6 19.88 -34.02 -20.46
N ALA A 7 19.73 -33.69 -20.30
CA ALA A 7 19.36 -32.83 -20.04
C ALA A 7 18.81 -32.10 -19.75
N ILE A 8 18.56 -31.80 -19.55
CA ILE A 8 18.05 -31.07 -19.31
C ILE A 8 17.55 -30.21 -19.02
N ALA A 9 17.38 -29.85 -18.83
CA ALA A 9 17.01 -29.02 -18.55
C ALA A 9 16.48 -28.25 -18.20
N VAL A 10 16.17 -28.07 -18.02
CA VAL A 10 15.74 -27.30 -17.70
C VAL A 10 15.28 -26.44 -17.42
N ALA A 11 15.10 -26.12 -17.26
CA ALA A 11 14.73 -25.25 -16.97
C ALA A 11 14.22 -24.47 -16.65
N LEU A 12 13.95 -24.27 -16.54
CA LEU A 12 13.56 -23.46 -16.28
C LEU A 12 13.08 -22.64 -15.98
N LEU A 13 12.92 -22.35 -15.81
CA LEU A 13 12.59 -21.53 -15.60
C LEU A 13 12.06 -20.80 -15.28
N THR A 14 11.76 -20.53 -15.18
CA THR A 14 11.34 -19.81 -14.95
C THR A 14 10.86 -18.99 -14.61
N ALA A 15 10.74 -18.62 -14.51
CA ALA A 15 10.38 -17.82 -14.18
C ALA A 15 9.92 -17.07 -13.92
N THR A 16 9.65 -16.75 -13.86
CA THR A 16 9.27 -16.01 -13.66
C THR A 16 8.78 -15.25 -13.41
N THR A 17 8.55 -14.78 -13.34
CA THR A 17 8.10 -14.12 -13.07
C THR A 17 7.69 -13.34 -12.74
N LEU A 18 7.31 -12.92 -12.67
CA LEU A 18 6.87 -12.23 -12.43
C LEU A 18 6.35 -11.54 -11.98
N ALA A 19 6.36 -11.17 -12.02
CA ALA A 19 5.89 -10.65 -10.98
C ALA A 19 5.48 -9.35 -11.07
N LEU A 20 4.40 -9.08 -10.97
CA LEU A 20 3.96 -7.90 -10.89
C LEU A 20 4.09 -7.42 -9.64
N PRO A 21 4.59 -6.33 -9.44
CA PRO A 21 4.56 -5.67 -8.25
C PRO A 21 3.17 -5.45 -7.98
N ALA A 22 2.64 -6.18 -7.20
CA ALA A 22 1.43 -5.85 -6.72
C ALA A 22 1.53 -4.54 -6.09
N VAL A 23 0.65 -3.73 -6.33
CA VAL A 23 0.55 -2.54 -5.63
C VAL A 23 0.16 -2.99 -4.29
N ALA A 24 1.03 -2.94 -3.40
CA ALA A 24 0.74 -3.31 -2.06
C ALA A 24 -0.32 -2.40 -1.53
N ALA A 25 -1.27 -2.97 -0.87
CA ALA A 25 -2.26 -2.16 -0.19
C ALA A 25 -1.53 -1.25 0.78
N THR A 26 -1.94 -0.03 0.87
CA THR A 26 -1.37 0.90 1.80
C THR A 26 -1.59 0.41 3.20
N SER A 27 -0.53 0.26 3.96
CA SER A 27 -0.64 -0.09 5.35
C SER A 27 -1.13 1.11 6.12
N LEU A 28 -2.15 0.91 6.91
CA LEU A 28 -2.68 1.99 7.73
C LEU A 28 -2.13 1.88 9.14
N PHE A 29 -1.82 3.01 9.73
CA PHE A 29 -1.33 3.08 11.09
C PHE A 29 -2.50 3.30 12.05
N ALA A 30 -2.42 2.68 13.21
CA ALA A 30 -3.51 2.78 14.16
C ALA A 30 -3.53 4.12 14.88
N THR A 31 -2.39 4.78 15.01
CA THR A 31 -2.32 6.06 15.70
C THR A 31 -1.59 7.09 14.86
N GLU A 32 -1.95 8.34 15.09
CA GLU A 32 -1.29 9.43 14.38
C GLU A 32 0.20 9.55 14.69
N PRO A 33 0.63 9.42 15.95
CA PRO A 33 2.07 9.50 16.23
C PRO A 33 2.88 8.45 15.51
N THR A 34 2.36 7.22 15.40
CA THR A 34 3.05 6.17 14.68
C THR A 34 3.17 6.52 13.21
N ALA A 35 2.09 7.05 12.64
CA ALA A 35 2.09 7.46 11.24
C ALA A 35 3.07 8.61 11.02
N THR A 36 3.09 9.58 11.93
CA THR A 36 3.99 10.71 11.81
C THR A 36 5.44 10.25 11.80
N ALA A 37 5.78 9.31 12.67
CA ALA A 37 7.14 8.80 12.71
C ALA A 37 7.51 8.09 11.41
N ALA A 38 6.58 7.36 10.83
CA ALA A 38 6.84 6.61 9.60
C ALA A 38 6.86 7.50 8.37
N CYS A 39 6.02 8.54 8.35
CA CYS A 39 5.89 9.38 7.16
C CYS A 39 7.01 10.42 7.03
N GLY A 40 7.65 10.75 8.14
CA GLY A 40 8.71 11.76 8.09
C GLY A 40 8.16 13.10 7.67
N ALA A 41 8.65 13.61 6.56
CA ALA A 41 8.23 14.92 6.06
C ALA A 41 6.90 14.87 5.30
N ASP A 42 6.41 13.69 4.98
CA ASP A 42 5.15 13.57 4.27
C ASP A 42 3.98 13.82 5.24
N GLU A 43 2.92 14.36 4.71
CA GLU A 43 1.75 14.67 5.53
C GLU A 43 1.03 13.41 5.96
N VAL A 44 0.53 13.38 7.19
CA VAL A 44 -0.29 12.28 7.67
C VAL A 44 -1.75 12.61 7.39
N VAL A 45 -2.46 11.68 6.79
CA VAL A 45 -3.87 11.82 6.48
C VAL A 45 -4.65 10.68 7.10
N TRP A 46 -5.96 10.83 7.18
CA TRP A 46 -6.86 9.79 7.68
C TRP A 46 -7.52 9.11 6.48
N VAL A 47 -7.48 7.80 6.45
CA VAL A 47 -8.14 7.02 5.40
C VAL A 47 -9.40 6.40 5.97
N ASP A 48 -10.53 6.74 5.38
CA ASP A 48 -11.83 6.18 5.75
C ASP A 48 -12.11 5.05 4.77
N LEU A 49 -12.03 3.83 5.26
CA LEU A 49 -12.17 2.66 4.38
C LEU A 49 -13.61 2.47 3.93
N ASP A 50 -14.57 2.90 4.71
CA ASP A 50 -15.97 2.77 4.31
C ASP A 50 -16.30 3.66 3.13
N ARG A 51 -15.66 4.81 3.05
CA ARG A 51 -15.89 5.75 1.96
C ARG A 51 -14.86 5.64 0.84
N GLY A 52 -13.73 5.01 1.12
CA GLY A 52 -12.64 4.92 0.16
C GLY A 52 -11.99 6.27 -0.09
N ARG A 53 -11.96 7.13 0.93
CA ARG A 53 -11.43 8.49 0.80
C ARG A 53 -10.44 8.78 1.90
N PHE A 54 -9.56 9.73 1.65
CA PHE A 54 -8.67 10.21 2.71
C PHE A 54 -8.94 11.68 2.98
N TYR A 55 -8.65 12.08 4.22
CA TYR A 55 -8.95 13.42 4.68
C TYR A 55 -7.73 14.03 5.32
N HIS A 56 -7.52 15.32 5.07
CA HIS A 56 -6.45 16.08 5.68
C HIS A 56 -6.82 16.47 7.11
N LYS A 57 -5.83 16.77 7.89
CA LYS A 57 -6.02 17.03 9.31
C LYS A 57 -7.01 18.14 9.61
N THR A 58 -7.14 19.10 8.72
CA THR A 58 -8.05 20.22 8.93
C THR A 58 -9.49 19.91 8.54
N GLN A 59 -9.75 18.75 7.98
CA GLN A 59 -11.09 18.42 7.52
C GLN A 59 -11.90 17.76 8.60
N ALA A 60 -13.23 17.97 8.56
CA ALA A 60 -14.12 17.49 9.61
C ALA A 60 -14.09 15.98 9.79
N ASN A 61 -13.86 15.25 8.72
CA ASN A 61 -13.87 13.80 8.79
C ASN A 61 -12.53 13.19 9.16
N PHE A 62 -11.52 14.01 9.47
CA PHE A 62 -10.23 13.48 9.88
C PHE A 62 -10.38 12.71 11.20
N ALA A 63 -9.87 11.49 11.21
CA ALA A 63 -9.89 10.61 12.38
C ALA A 63 -11.29 10.30 12.87
N LYS A 64 -12.29 10.42 12.00
CA LYS A 64 -13.64 10.06 12.35
C LYS A 64 -13.99 8.74 11.69
N GLY A 65 -15.04 8.12 12.17
CA GLY A 65 -15.46 6.84 11.65
C GLY A 65 -14.75 5.70 12.35
N GLY A 66 -15.28 4.52 12.23
CA GLY A 66 -14.77 3.38 12.95
C GLY A 66 -13.89 2.46 12.13
N ASN A 67 -13.82 2.67 10.82
CA ASN A 67 -13.10 1.76 9.95
C ASN A 67 -12.11 2.54 9.12
N GLY A 68 -10.91 2.66 9.62
CA GLY A 68 -9.89 3.39 8.90
C GLY A 68 -8.60 3.46 9.67
N GLY A 69 -7.71 4.30 9.22
CA GLY A 69 -6.42 4.47 9.87
C GLY A 69 -5.68 5.64 9.28
N PHE A 70 -4.50 5.89 9.80
CA PHE A 70 -3.66 6.99 9.33
C PHE A 70 -2.70 6.48 8.26
N ALA A 71 -2.36 7.32 7.32
CA ALA A 71 -1.44 6.97 6.25
C ALA A 71 -0.66 8.20 5.82
N CYS A 72 0.42 7.97 5.11
CA CYS A 72 1.16 9.06 4.52
C CYS A 72 0.43 9.53 3.26
N LEU A 73 0.44 10.81 3.00
CA LEU A 73 -0.32 11.40 1.90
C LEU A 73 0.00 10.76 0.56
N LYS A 74 1.26 10.53 0.28
CA LYS A 74 1.64 9.97 -1.00
C LYS A 74 1.03 8.59 -1.21
N ALA A 75 1.08 7.76 -0.19
CA ALA A 75 0.51 6.42 -0.27
C ALA A 75 -1.00 6.48 -0.38
N ALA A 76 -1.63 7.39 0.34
CA ALA A 76 -3.09 7.52 0.28
C ALA A 76 -3.54 7.99 -1.09
N HIS A 77 -2.81 8.93 -1.68
CA HIS A 77 -3.14 9.43 -3.00
C HIS A 77 -3.10 8.33 -4.06
N ALA A 78 -2.26 7.33 -3.87
CA ALA A 78 -2.13 6.26 -4.84
C ALA A 78 -3.33 5.32 -4.83
N GLN A 79 -4.08 5.25 -3.73
CA GLN A 79 -5.13 4.25 -3.59
C GLN A 79 -6.51 4.79 -3.28
N TYR A 80 -6.62 6.00 -2.76
CA TYR A 80 -7.90 6.52 -2.32
C TYR A 80 -8.15 7.88 -2.93
N ARG A 81 -9.40 8.29 -2.94
CA ARG A 81 -9.76 9.62 -3.42
C ARG A 81 -9.70 10.61 -2.28
N GLU A 82 -9.39 11.82 -2.60
CA GLU A 82 -9.38 12.87 -1.61
C GLU A 82 -10.80 13.26 -1.24
N GLY A 83 -11.08 13.34 0.04
CA GLY A 83 -12.37 13.78 0.53
C GLY A 83 -12.39 15.29 0.68
N HIS A 84 -13.58 15.82 0.78
CA HIS A 84 -13.75 17.26 0.85
C HIS A 84 -14.50 17.73 2.08
N GLU A 85 -14.80 16.83 3.01
CA GLU A 85 -15.52 17.25 4.21
C GLU A 85 -14.65 17.34 5.42
#